data_db8f5cce5e6ef914f618be0798494fff
#
_entry.id   db8f5cce5e6ef914f618be0798494fff
#
_cell.length_a   1.000
_cell.length_b   1.000
_cell.length_c   1.000
_cell.angle_alpha   90.00
_cell.angle_beta   90.00
_cell.angle_gamma   90.00
#
_symmetry.space_group_name_H-M   'P 1'
#
loop_
_entity.id
_entity.type
_entity.pdbx_description
1 polymer ?
#
loop_
_entity_poly.entity_id
_entity_poly.type
_entity_poly.pdbx_seq_one_letter_code
_entity_poly.pdbx_strand_id
1 'polypeptide(L)'
;AAMAGIVFSINAFVGVWLVAMLSFAHVCARPPRAGAAETLKAVGLFALISAPTAVWILDTMTGDDARVAFSYIEYIRLYFPHHFLAEAALAHEIAKFLIMTYAAVVAALLLDNTRFWWSVLAACVLLVAAGVVLPYVVDARPVFNLHLLRVDGVVQFVAPLLIVIAAVRALAGVDKPFVEALGAVCLMALTSAQRDGGPILVALSITLIALARRGRASSLRLADLRVQRRLVALALLPAIALCVVLDLRMDRFDWLPALRYALMALVLIGALQVEARRLRMPAPPAATLCATLLALCLITVAARLDARSDTQARRETLRQPYTELVEWIRSSPLEGRFLIPLDDPFGSREFETFHLDARRPVWVDWKQGAAVMWDPSFHGLWAVRFEEVRALADDAARIAYARANAIDQVVLESTTCPPGSSQAYGNARYSVCVIQP
;
A
#
# COMPACT_ATOMS: atom_id res chain seq x y z
N ALA A 1 12.49 20.46 -3.22
CA ALA A 1 11.50 21.48 -2.85
C ALA A 1 10.50 21.74 -3.99
N ALA A 2 10.94 22.20 -5.16
CA ALA A 2 10.05 22.48 -6.29
C ALA A 2 9.17 21.27 -6.66
N MET A 3 9.78 20.11 -6.80
CA MET A 3 9.05 18.86 -7.10
C MET A 3 8.01 18.53 -6.01
N ALA A 4 8.34 18.73 -4.73
CA ALA A 4 7.37 18.52 -3.64
C ALA A 4 6.19 19.52 -3.73
N GLY A 5 6.42 20.76 -4.16
CA GLY A 5 5.36 21.74 -4.42
C GLY A 5 4.44 21.33 -5.59
N ILE A 6 5.01 20.79 -6.67
CA ILE A 6 4.23 20.23 -7.78
C ILE A 6 3.42 19.01 -7.31
N VAL A 7 4.03 18.11 -6.53
CA VAL A 7 3.33 16.95 -5.95
C VAL A 7 2.19 17.42 -5.04
N PHE A 8 2.40 18.48 -4.24
CA PHE A 8 1.34 19.05 -3.41
C PHE A 8 0.15 19.55 -4.25
N SER A 9 0.40 20.17 -5.39
CA SER A 9 -0.67 20.63 -6.28
C SER A 9 -1.48 19.51 -6.92
N ILE A 10 -0.90 18.30 -7.01
CA ILE A 10 -1.58 17.09 -7.51
C ILE A 10 -2.23 16.32 -6.35
N ASN A 11 -1.49 16.17 -5.25
CA ASN A 11 -1.92 15.48 -4.03
C ASN A 11 -1.30 16.17 -2.82
N ALA A 12 -2.11 17.01 -2.17
CA ALA A 12 -1.66 17.88 -1.07
C ALA A 12 -1.05 17.09 0.10
N PHE A 13 -1.61 15.92 0.45
CA PHE A 13 -1.12 15.11 1.57
C PHE A 13 0.29 14.60 1.30
N VAL A 14 0.51 14.00 0.13
CA VAL A 14 1.82 13.48 -0.27
C VAL A 14 2.86 14.60 -0.33
N GLY A 15 2.48 15.78 -0.82
CA GLY A 15 3.35 16.95 -0.83
C GLY A 15 3.78 17.41 0.57
N VAL A 16 2.84 17.45 1.52
CA VAL A 16 3.11 17.77 2.94
C VAL A 16 4.04 16.73 3.56
N TRP A 17 3.78 15.44 3.34
CA TRP A 17 4.64 14.38 3.88
C TRP A 17 6.06 14.48 3.34
N LEU A 18 6.20 14.65 2.02
CA LEU A 18 7.52 14.77 1.38
C LEU A 18 8.31 15.97 1.91
N VAL A 19 7.68 17.14 2.03
CA VAL A 19 8.40 18.31 2.54
C VAL A 19 8.75 18.16 4.02
N ALA A 20 7.87 17.57 4.83
CA ALA A 20 8.14 17.31 6.24
C ALA A 20 9.32 16.33 6.41
N MET A 21 9.28 15.19 5.71
CA MET A 21 10.32 14.16 5.78
C MET A 21 11.67 14.65 5.26
N LEU A 22 11.69 15.31 4.11
CA LEU A 22 12.92 15.79 3.50
C LEU A 22 13.52 16.96 4.29
N SER A 23 12.69 17.87 4.85
CA SER A 23 13.15 18.95 5.71
C SER A 23 13.76 18.39 7.00
N PHE A 24 13.09 17.46 7.65
CA PHE A 24 13.62 16.77 8.84
C PHE A 24 14.95 16.07 8.54
N ALA A 25 15.00 15.29 7.45
CA ALA A 25 16.23 14.59 7.06
C ALA A 25 17.37 15.56 6.75
N HIS A 26 17.07 16.67 6.09
CA HIS A 26 18.07 17.67 5.74
C HIS A 26 18.66 18.37 6.99
N VAL A 27 17.81 18.74 7.93
CA VAL A 27 18.25 19.36 9.21
C VAL A 27 19.08 18.38 10.03
N CYS A 28 18.65 17.11 10.14
CA CYS A 28 19.34 16.10 10.94
C CYS A 28 20.68 15.62 10.32
N ALA A 29 20.78 15.65 8.98
CA ALA A 29 21.96 15.15 8.28
C ALA A 29 23.09 16.18 8.15
N ARG A 30 22.84 17.46 8.40
CA ARG A 30 23.79 18.57 8.22
C ARG A 30 24.12 19.31 9.52
N PRO A 31 25.22 20.11 9.57
CA PRO A 31 25.47 20.99 10.68
C PRO A 31 24.28 21.94 10.91
N PRO A 32 23.85 22.20 12.17
CA PRO A 32 22.57 22.83 12.49
C PRO A 32 22.29 24.16 11.75
N ARG A 33 23.30 25.06 11.69
CA ARG A 33 23.11 26.40 11.07
C ARG A 33 22.97 26.33 9.54
N ALA A 34 23.81 25.52 8.89
CA ALA A 34 23.75 25.37 7.41
C ALA A 34 22.50 24.60 6.98
N GLY A 35 22.16 23.54 7.71
CA GLY A 35 20.95 22.75 7.45
C GLY A 35 19.68 23.56 7.59
N ALA A 36 19.54 24.39 8.63
CA ALA A 36 18.35 25.22 8.87
C ALA A 36 18.15 26.27 7.78
N ALA A 37 19.20 27.00 7.37
CA ALA A 37 19.11 28.04 6.34
C ALA A 37 18.70 27.48 4.98
N GLU A 38 19.29 26.35 4.56
CA GLU A 38 18.93 25.69 3.31
C GLU A 38 17.53 25.07 3.36
N THR A 39 17.14 24.51 4.49
CA THR A 39 15.77 23.99 4.70
C THR A 39 14.75 25.12 4.59
N LEU A 40 15.01 26.28 5.19
CA LEU A 40 14.12 27.44 5.10
C LEU A 40 13.93 27.90 3.66
N LYS A 41 15.00 27.98 2.87
CA LYS A 41 14.93 28.29 1.43
C LYS A 41 14.10 27.23 0.67
N ALA A 42 14.32 25.96 0.99
CA ALA A 42 13.59 24.86 0.35
C ALA A 42 12.10 24.88 0.70
N VAL A 43 11.77 25.12 1.97
CA VAL A 43 10.36 25.28 2.42
C VAL A 43 9.73 26.52 1.81
N GLY A 44 10.46 27.65 1.71
CA GLY A 44 9.97 28.86 1.03
C GLY A 44 9.65 28.61 -0.44
N LEU A 45 10.52 27.91 -1.17
CA LEU A 45 10.26 27.54 -2.56
C LEU A 45 9.08 26.56 -2.69
N PHE A 46 8.96 25.59 -1.78
CA PHE A 46 7.79 24.72 -1.70
C PHE A 46 6.52 25.55 -1.50
N ALA A 47 6.50 26.43 -0.50
CA ALA A 47 5.35 27.29 -0.17
C ALA A 47 4.95 28.17 -1.37
N LEU A 48 5.92 28.74 -2.09
CA LEU A 48 5.64 29.56 -3.27
C LEU A 48 4.94 28.75 -4.38
N ILE A 49 5.42 27.54 -4.66
CA ILE A 49 4.85 26.69 -5.72
C ILE A 49 3.49 26.12 -5.31
N SER A 50 3.32 25.77 -4.05
CA SER A 50 2.07 25.20 -3.53
C SER A 50 1.02 26.24 -3.17
N ALA A 51 1.36 27.53 -3.13
CA ALA A 51 0.50 28.62 -2.66
C ALA A 51 -0.90 28.64 -3.31
N PRO A 52 -1.08 28.52 -4.64
CA PRO A 52 -2.42 28.55 -5.22
C PRO A 52 -3.32 27.44 -4.67
N THR A 53 -2.80 26.21 -4.61
CA THR A 53 -3.54 25.05 -4.08
C THR A 53 -3.75 25.18 -2.57
N ALA A 54 -2.76 25.67 -1.82
CA ALA A 54 -2.86 25.86 -0.39
C ALA A 54 -3.93 26.93 -0.03
N VAL A 55 -3.97 28.03 -0.76
CA VAL A 55 -4.99 29.08 -0.58
C VAL A 55 -6.38 28.50 -0.84
N TRP A 56 -6.57 27.76 -1.94
CA TRP A 56 -7.84 27.12 -2.24
C TRP A 56 -8.28 26.15 -1.15
N ILE A 57 -7.35 25.31 -0.63
CA ILE A 57 -7.64 24.36 0.47
C ILE A 57 -8.05 25.13 1.73
N LEU A 58 -7.32 26.20 2.10
CA LEU A 58 -7.61 27.01 3.28
C LEU A 58 -8.97 27.69 3.16
N ASP A 59 -9.29 28.27 2.01
CA ASP A 59 -10.58 28.89 1.75
C ASP A 59 -11.73 27.88 1.93
N THR A 60 -11.58 26.68 1.34
CA THR A 60 -12.55 25.58 1.49
C THR A 60 -12.66 25.08 2.94
N MET A 61 -11.58 25.14 3.71
CA MET A 61 -11.57 24.67 5.11
C MET A 61 -12.10 25.69 6.11
N THR A 62 -12.07 26.98 5.78
CA THR A 62 -12.46 28.09 6.70
C THR A 62 -13.83 28.67 6.38
N GLY A 63 -14.52 28.22 5.34
CA GLY A 63 -15.87 28.61 4.98
C GLY A 63 -16.87 28.39 6.13
N ASP A 64 -17.99 29.12 6.11
CA ASP A 64 -19.02 29.07 7.17
C ASP A 64 -19.64 27.70 7.38
N ASP A 65 -19.59 26.84 6.36
CA ASP A 65 -20.03 25.42 6.42
C ASP A 65 -19.13 24.53 7.29
N ALA A 66 -17.97 25.02 7.73
CA ALA A 66 -17.03 24.29 8.59
C ALA A 66 -17.55 24.01 10.02
N ARG A 67 -18.71 24.54 10.41
CA ARG A 67 -19.27 24.47 11.77
C ARG A 67 -20.33 23.40 11.98
N VAL A 68 -20.39 22.39 11.10
CA VAL A 68 -21.35 21.29 11.30
C VAL A 68 -20.91 20.42 12.48
N ALA A 69 -21.80 20.28 13.44
CA ALA A 69 -21.53 19.56 14.68
C ALA A 69 -21.71 18.06 14.52
N PHE A 70 -20.69 17.37 14.03
CA PHE A 70 -20.58 15.91 14.14
C PHE A 70 -19.15 15.52 14.53
N SER A 71 -18.98 14.33 15.13
CA SER A 71 -17.68 13.79 15.49
C SER A 71 -17.02 13.20 14.25
N TYR A 72 -15.87 13.75 13.83
CA TYR A 72 -15.10 13.21 12.70
C TYR A 72 -14.58 11.81 13.00
N ILE A 73 -14.17 11.54 14.23
CA ILE A 73 -13.66 10.21 14.57
C ILE A 73 -14.77 9.14 14.48
N GLU A 74 -16.00 9.45 14.89
CA GLU A 74 -17.14 8.56 14.75
C GLU A 74 -17.51 8.32 13.29
N TYR A 75 -17.57 9.39 12.50
CA TYR A 75 -17.79 9.32 11.06
C TYR A 75 -16.75 8.42 10.38
N ILE A 76 -15.47 8.65 10.66
CA ILE A 76 -14.38 7.84 10.10
C ILE A 76 -14.47 6.38 10.56
N ARG A 77 -14.79 6.14 11.83
CA ARG A 77 -14.92 4.79 12.39
C ARG A 77 -16.03 3.99 11.73
N LEU A 78 -17.13 4.65 11.41
CA LEU A 78 -18.28 4.01 10.78
C LEU A 78 -18.07 3.72 9.30
N TYR A 79 -17.44 4.64 8.56
CA TYR A 79 -17.47 4.59 7.10
C TYR A 79 -16.10 4.40 6.44
N PHE A 80 -14.99 4.85 7.08
CA PHE A 80 -13.67 4.85 6.44
C PHE A 80 -12.52 4.42 7.37
N PRO A 81 -12.69 3.45 8.29
CA PRO A 81 -11.72 3.18 9.35
C PRO A 81 -10.35 2.74 8.83
N HIS A 82 -10.30 1.95 7.75
CA HIS A 82 -9.05 1.40 7.19
C HIS A 82 -8.03 2.42 6.69
N HIS A 83 -8.47 3.66 6.45
CA HIS A 83 -7.60 4.68 5.94
C HIS A 83 -7.04 5.62 7.02
N PHE A 84 -7.64 5.63 8.20
CA PHE A 84 -7.40 6.66 9.20
C PHE A 84 -7.15 6.13 10.61
N LEU A 85 -7.66 4.96 10.94
CA LEU A 85 -7.64 4.45 12.31
C LEU A 85 -6.76 3.20 12.43
N ALA A 86 -5.84 3.24 13.40
CA ALA A 86 -4.92 2.14 13.64
C ALA A 86 -5.63 0.85 14.09
N GLU A 87 -6.80 0.97 14.74
CA GLU A 87 -7.63 -0.15 15.18
C GLU A 87 -8.19 -0.99 14.02
N ALA A 88 -8.29 -0.40 12.83
CA ALA A 88 -8.73 -1.09 11.63
C ALA A 88 -7.60 -1.76 10.85
N ALA A 89 -6.34 -1.52 11.25
CA ALA A 89 -5.19 -2.12 10.60
C ALA A 89 -5.04 -3.60 10.98
N LEU A 90 -4.80 -4.45 10.00
CA LEU A 90 -4.60 -5.88 10.23
C LEU A 90 -3.23 -6.13 10.88
N ALA A 91 -3.19 -7.00 11.88
CA ALA A 91 -1.96 -7.29 12.65
C ALA A 91 -0.77 -7.70 11.75
N HIS A 92 -1.03 -8.43 10.67
CA HIS A 92 0.03 -8.84 9.73
C HIS A 92 0.58 -7.65 8.91
N GLU A 93 -0.22 -6.64 8.60
CA GLU A 93 0.24 -5.42 7.90
C GLU A 93 1.12 -4.58 8.82
N ILE A 94 0.73 -4.44 10.09
CA ILE A 94 1.56 -3.78 11.11
C ILE A 94 2.88 -4.51 11.27
N ALA A 95 2.87 -5.84 11.42
CA ALA A 95 4.07 -6.66 11.54
C ALA A 95 4.97 -6.50 10.30
N LYS A 96 4.42 -6.55 9.11
CA LYS A 96 5.14 -6.32 7.85
C LYS A 96 5.78 -4.94 7.79
N PHE A 97 5.03 -3.90 8.16
CA PHE A 97 5.55 -2.53 8.22
C PHE A 97 6.74 -2.43 9.17
N LEU A 98 6.63 -2.98 10.39
CA LEU A 98 7.70 -2.95 11.39
C LEU A 98 8.94 -3.72 10.94
N ILE A 99 8.77 -4.92 10.38
CA ILE A 99 9.86 -5.77 9.88
C ILE A 99 10.57 -5.10 8.70
N MET A 100 9.85 -4.54 7.74
CA MET A 100 10.44 -3.86 6.58
C MET A 100 11.13 -2.55 6.99
N THR A 101 10.56 -1.81 7.94
CA THR A 101 11.21 -0.62 8.51
C THR A 101 12.52 -0.99 9.20
N TYR A 102 12.52 -2.03 10.02
CA TYR A 102 13.73 -2.57 10.65
C TYR A 102 14.78 -2.95 9.59
N ALA A 103 14.40 -3.71 8.58
CA ALA A 103 15.29 -4.10 7.49
C ALA A 103 15.89 -2.89 6.76
N ALA A 104 15.09 -1.85 6.51
CA ALA A 104 15.55 -0.60 5.90
C ALA A 104 16.55 0.16 6.78
N VAL A 105 16.30 0.22 8.09
CA VAL A 105 17.23 0.83 9.08
C VAL A 105 18.57 0.11 9.07
N VAL A 106 18.56 -1.23 9.05
CA VAL A 106 19.78 -2.04 8.95
C VAL A 106 20.45 -1.86 7.58
N ALA A 107 19.70 -1.84 6.47
CA ALA A 107 20.24 -1.58 5.15
C ALA A 107 20.93 -0.21 5.08
N ALA A 108 20.33 0.82 5.65
CA ALA A 108 20.91 2.17 5.69
C ALA A 108 22.28 2.23 6.41
N LEU A 109 22.56 1.30 7.35
CA LEU A 109 23.89 1.18 7.97
C LEU A 109 24.98 0.71 7.00
N LEU A 110 24.60 0.09 5.89
CA LEU A 110 25.48 -0.44 4.85
C LEU A 110 25.70 0.57 3.70
N LEU A 111 25.02 1.72 3.77
CA LEU A 111 25.06 2.74 2.73
C LEU A 111 25.85 3.97 3.20
N ASP A 112 26.37 4.72 2.19
CA ASP A 112 26.89 6.06 2.43
C ASP A 112 25.72 6.98 2.84
N ASN A 113 26.00 8.09 3.50
CA ASN A 113 24.98 9.01 4.01
C ASN A 113 23.95 8.37 4.97
N THR A 114 24.39 7.42 5.79
CA THR A 114 23.57 6.71 6.79
C THR A 114 22.66 7.66 7.59
N ARG A 115 23.19 8.83 8.02
CA ARG A 115 22.42 9.82 8.80
C ARG A 115 21.22 10.35 8.03
N PHE A 116 21.37 10.63 6.73
CA PHE A 116 20.28 11.11 5.91
C PHE A 116 19.17 10.06 5.82
N TRP A 117 19.51 8.82 5.47
CA TRP A 117 18.51 7.75 5.32
C TRP A 117 17.80 7.40 6.62
N TRP A 118 18.54 7.39 7.74
CA TRP A 118 17.94 7.20 9.05
C TRP A 118 16.98 8.33 9.41
N SER A 119 17.33 9.57 9.08
CA SER A 119 16.45 10.70 9.34
C SER A 119 15.17 10.63 8.49
N VAL A 120 15.26 10.19 7.23
CA VAL A 120 14.07 9.93 6.39
C VAL A 120 13.19 8.85 7.03
N LEU A 121 13.76 7.71 7.41
CA LEU A 121 13.01 6.63 8.05
C LEU A 121 12.41 7.06 9.39
N ALA A 122 13.18 7.80 10.22
CA ALA A 122 12.68 8.34 11.47
C ALA A 122 11.49 9.30 11.25
N ALA A 123 11.58 10.18 10.27
CA ALA A 123 10.47 11.06 9.91
C ALA A 123 9.23 10.29 9.49
N CYS A 124 9.38 9.23 8.67
CA CYS A 124 8.26 8.36 8.29
C CYS A 124 7.61 7.72 9.53
N VAL A 125 8.42 7.14 10.42
CA VAL A 125 7.93 6.49 11.65
C VAL A 125 7.23 7.50 12.56
N LEU A 126 7.78 8.71 12.70
CA LEU A 126 7.16 9.79 13.50
C LEU A 126 5.81 10.23 12.92
N LEU A 127 5.71 10.35 11.58
CA LEU A 127 4.45 10.70 10.93
C LEU A 127 3.41 9.58 11.08
N VAL A 128 3.80 8.32 10.94
CA VAL A 128 2.90 7.17 11.18
C VAL A 128 2.48 7.14 12.65
N ALA A 129 3.40 7.33 13.59
CA ALA A 129 3.09 7.40 15.02
C ALA A 129 2.12 8.54 15.34
N ALA A 130 2.30 9.71 14.71
CA ALA A 130 1.35 10.81 14.80
C ALA A 130 -0.02 10.41 14.22
N GLY A 131 -0.05 9.69 13.10
CA GLY A 131 -1.29 9.14 12.52
C GLY A 131 -2.00 8.13 13.42
N VAL A 132 -1.25 7.38 14.24
CA VAL A 132 -1.82 6.47 15.23
C VAL A 132 -2.44 7.23 16.41
N VAL A 133 -1.86 8.33 16.84
CA VAL A 133 -2.23 9.02 18.09
C VAL A 133 -3.20 10.21 17.86
N LEU A 134 -2.89 11.06 16.88
CA LEU A 134 -3.61 12.32 16.70
C LEU A 134 -5.13 12.18 16.49
N PRO A 135 -5.63 11.19 15.73
CA PRO A 135 -7.08 11.02 15.55
C PRO A 135 -7.86 10.81 16.83
N TYR A 136 -7.23 10.25 17.87
CA TYR A 136 -7.86 9.99 19.18
C TYR A 136 -7.70 11.15 20.19
N VAL A 137 -6.81 12.09 19.91
CA VAL A 137 -6.54 13.25 20.78
C VAL A 137 -7.19 14.51 20.26
N VAL A 138 -7.28 14.64 18.94
CA VAL A 138 -7.76 15.83 18.25
C VAL A 138 -8.82 15.43 17.23
N ASP A 139 -10.10 15.54 17.61
CA ASP A 139 -11.22 15.31 16.68
C ASP A 139 -11.43 16.54 15.80
N ALA A 140 -10.57 16.67 14.78
CA ALA A 140 -10.60 17.79 13.86
C ALA A 140 -10.33 17.36 12.42
N ARG A 141 -11.12 17.89 11.48
CA ARG A 141 -11.01 17.63 10.05
C ARG A 141 -9.57 17.71 9.50
N PRO A 142 -8.76 18.74 9.81
CA PRO A 142 -7.40 18.82 9.29
C PRO A 142 -6.51 17.63 9.66
N VAL A 143 -6.68 17.06 10.85
CA VAL A 143 -5.91 15.90 11.32
C VAL A 143 -6.22 14.67 10.46
N PHE A 144 -7.49 14.40 10.21
CA PHE A 144 -7.91 13.29 9.36
C PHE A 144 -7.49 13.52 7.91
N ASN A 145 -7.64 14.73 7.39
CA ASN A 145 -7.26 15.08 6.03
C ASN A 145 -5.76 14.93 5.74
N LEU A 146 -4.89 14.89 6.75
CA LEU A 146 -3.47 14.62 6.56
C LEU A 146 -3.17 13.16 6.21
N HIS A 147 -4.11 12.23 6.42
CA HIS A 147 -3.96 10.80 6.11
C HIS A 147 -2.63 10.19 6.58
N LEU A 148 -2.20 10.54 7.80
CA LEU A 148 -0.84 10.25 8.27
C LEU A 148 -0.51 8.75 8.32
N LEU A 149 -1.49 7.87 8.54
CA LEU A 149 -1.26 6.42 8.47
C LEU A 149 -0.81 5.95 7.09
N ARG A 150 -1.25 6.63 6.01
CA ARG A 150 -0.83 6.30 4.64
C ARG A 150 0.62 6.63 4.31
N VAL A 151 1.35 7.27 5.23
CA VAL A 151 2.82 7.43 5.13
C VAL A 151 3.53 6.08 5.16
N ASP A 152 2.88 5.02 5.65
CA ASP A 152 3.36 3.64 5.53
C ASP A 152 3.68 3.28 4.06
N GLY A 153 2.89 3.74 3.10
CA GLY A 153 3.14 3.58 1.67
C GLY A 153 4.48 4.17 1.21
N VAL A 154 4.93 5.29 1.82
CA VAL A 154 6.26 5.84 1.54
C VAL A 154 7.35 4.91 2.05
N VAL A 155 7.18 4.33 3.25
CA VAL A 155 8.10 3.33 3.78
C VAL A 155 8.13 2.10 2.89
N GLN A 156 6.97 1.64 2.41
CA GLN A 156 6.88 0.51 1.47
C GLN A 156 7.61 0.76 0.14
N PHE A 157 7.92 1.99 -0.19
CA PHE A 157 8.71 2.37 -1.37
C PHE A 157 10.20 2.55 -1.02
N VAL A 158 10.50 3.29 0.04
CA VAL A 158 11.86 3.61 0.45
C VAL A 158 12.60 2.40 1.01
N ALA A 159 11.93 1.55 1.79
CA ALA A 159 12.54 0.39 2.41
C ALA A 159 13.08 -0.61 1.37
N PRO A 160 12.30 -1.09 0.39
CA PRO A 160 12.83 -1.96 -0.67
C PRO A 160 13.98 -1.33 -1.44
N LEU A 161 13.93 -0.02 -1.72
CA LEU A 161 15.01 0.68 -2.43
C LEU A 161 16.32 0.60 -1.66
N LEU A 162 16.32 0.91 -0.37
CA LEU A 162 17.51 0.83 0.47
C LEU A 162 18.04 -0.59 0.59
N ILE A 163 17.14 -1.56 0.74
CA ILE A 163 17.47 -2.98 0.84
C ILE A 163 18.10 -3.49 -0.46
N VAL A 164 17.53 -3.14 -1.62
CA VAL A 164 18.08 -3.49 -2.95
C VAL A 164 19.49 -2.94 -3.09
N ILE A 165 19.69 -1.66 -2.81
CA ILE A 165 21.02 -1.04 -2.92
C ILE A 165 22.03 -1.75 -2.01
N ALA A 166 21.65 -2.05 -0.77
CA ALA A 166 22.53 -2.73 0.19
C ALA A 166 22.84 -4.18 -0.26
N ALA A 167 21.84 -4.92 -0.75
CA ALA A 167 22.00 -6.27 -1.24
C ALA A 167 22.85 -6.34 -2.52
N VAL A 168 22.64 -5.42 -3.47
CA VAL A 168 23.46 -5.31 -4.69
C VAL A 168 24.91 -4.97 -4.35
N ARG A 169 25.14 -4.05 -3.39
CA ARG A 169 26.49 -3.78 -2.89
C ARG A 169 27.12 -4.99 -2.21
N ALA A 170 26.33 -5.86 -1.57
CA ALA A 170 26.84 -7.11 -1.01
C ALA A 170 27.25 -8.11 -2.11
N LEU A 171 26.50 -8.17 -3.20
CA LEU A 171 26.81 -8.99 -4.38
C LEU A 171 28.01 -8.48 -5.18
N ALA A 172 28.11 -7.17 -5.41
CA ALA A 172 29.16 -6.55 -6.20
C ALA A 172 30.49 -6.37 -5.43
N GLY A 173 30.46 -6.52 -4.12
CA GLY A 173 31.66 -6.43 -3.28
C GLY A 173 32.56 -7.65 -3.49
N VAL A 174 33.90 -7.45 -3.45
CA VAL A 174 34.91 -8.52 -3.44
C VAL A 174 34.90 -9.15 -2.03
N ASP A 175 33.72 -9.49 -1.57
CA ASP A 175 33.47 -10.03 -0.23
C ASP A 175 33.54 -11.57 -0.28
N LYS A 176 33.35 -12.19 0.86
CA LYS A 176 33.33 -13.67 0.95
C LYS A 176 32.06 -14.21 0.25
N PRO A 177 32.14 -15.40 -0.37
CA PRO A 177 30.98 -16.04 -1.04
C PRO A 177 29.71 -16.10 -0.21
N PHE A 178 29.85 -16.17 1.13
CA PHE A 178 28.72 -16.14 2.06
C PHE A 178 27.95 -14.81 2.02
N VAL A 179 28.66 -13.68 1.98
CA VAL A 179 28.02 -12.34 1.95
C VAL A 179 27.33 -12.10 0.61
N GLU A 180 27.94 -12.58 -0.48
CA GLU A 180 27.33 -12.56 -1.82
C GLU A 180 26.06 -13.39 -1.86
N ALA A 181 26.10 -14.61 -1.28
CA ALA A 181 24.93 -15.48 -1.17
C ALA A 181 23.79 -14.84 -0.34
N LEU A 182 24.13 -14.17 0.76
CA LEU A 182 23.14 -13.44 1.55
C LEU A 182 22.51 -12.28 0.74
N GLY A 183 23.29 -11.56 -0.06
CA GLY A 183 22.79 -10.54 -0.97
C GLY A 183 21.79 -11.12 -1.99
N ALA A 184 22.12 -12.28 -2.57
CA ALA A 184 21.25 -12.99 -3.49
C ALA A 184 19.92 -13.42 -2.82
N VAL A 185 20.02 -14.05 -1.64
CA VAL A 185 18.85 -14.47 -0.86
C VAL A 185 17.98 -13.29 -0.48
N CYS A 186 18.59 -12.17 -0.08
CA CYS A 186 17.87 -10.94 0.25
C CYS A 186 17.05 -10.43 -0.95
N LEU A 187 17.63 -10.39 -2.16
CA LEU A 187 16.93 -9.97 -3.37
C LEU A 187 15.80 -10.95 -3.74
N MET A 188 16.05 -12.24 -3.65
CA MET A 188 15.02 -13.26 -3.90
C MET A 188 13.88 -13.16 -2.88
N ALA A 189 14.19 -12.96 -1.58
CA ALA A 189 13.20 -12.79 -0.53
C ALA A 189 12.36 -11.51 -0.74
N LEU A 190 12.99 -10.43 -1.22
CA LEU A 190 12.30 -9.16 -1.48
C LEU A 190 11.23 -9.31 -2.56
N THR A 191 11.43 -10.18 -3.56
CA THR A 191 10.39 -10.48 -4.56
C THR A 191 9.17 -11.19 -3.95
N SER A 192 9.29 -11.72 -2.74
CA SER A 192 8.23 -12.35 -1.95
C SER A 192 7.75 -11.50 -0.77
N ALA A 193 8.16 -10.21 -0.69
CA ALA A 193 7.85 -9.35 0.45
C ALA A 193 6.35 -9.06 0.65
N GLN A 194 5.52 -9.39 -0.33
CA GLN A 194 4.06 -9.33 -0.20
C GLN A 194 3.47 -10.58 0.49
N ARG A 195 4.26 -11.65 0.67
CA ARG A 195 3.87 -12.88 1.38
C ARG A 195 4.40 -12.84 2.81
N ASP A 196 3.72 -13.52 3.71
CA ASP A 196 3.92 -13.41 5.17
C ASP A 196 5.36 -13.73 5.63
N GLY A 197 6.05 -14.65 4.96
CA GLY A 197 7.43 -15.01 5.29
C GLY A 197 8.52 -14.15 4.62
N GLY A 198 8.21 -13.48 3.51
CA GLY A 198 9.18 -12.71 2.73
C GLY A 198 9.88 -11.60 3.53
N PRO A 199 9.14 -10.74 4.25
CA PRO A 199 9.75 -9.70 5.08
C PRO A 199 10.73 -10.22 6.12
N ILE A 200 10.44 -11.38 6.75
CA ILE A 200 11.30 -12.00 7.76
C ILE A 200 12.63 -12.42 7.14
N LEU A 201 12.58 -13.08 5.97
CA LEU A 201 13.80 -13.50 5.26
C LEU A 201 14.64 -12.31 4.80
N VAL A 202 14.01 -11.22 4.34
CA VAL A 202 14.68 -9.96 4.01
C VAL A 202 15.39 -9.41 5.24
N ALA A 203 14.69 -9.28 6.36
CA ALA A 203 15.23 -8.74 7.61
C ALA A 203 16.41 -9.57 8.14
N LEU A 204 16.29 -10.90 8.14
CA LEU A 204 17.36 -11.80 8.54
C LEU A 204 18.59 -11.68 7.61
N SER A 205 18.39 -11.72 6.30
CA SER A 205 19.48 -11.66 5.33
C SER A 205 20.24 -10.35 5.42
N ILE A 206 19.55 -9.20 5.47
CA ILE A 206 20.21 -7.89 5.56
C ILE A 206 20.93 -7.70 6.91
N THR A 207 20.38 -8.24 7.99
CA THR A 207 21.01 -8.23 9.30
C THR A 207 22.31 -9.04 9.30
N LEU A 208 22.29 -10.23 8.71
CA LEU A 208 23.48 -11.06 8.60
C LEU A 208 24.56 -10.42 7.72
N ILE A 209 24.19 -9.74 6.63
CA ILE A 209 25.12 -8.93 5.81
C ILE A 209 25.77 -7.85 6.68
N ALA A 210 24.96 -7.11 7.45
CA ALA A 210 25.47 -6.06 8.31
C ALA A 210 26.44 -6.58 9.40
N LEU A 211 26.08 -7.69 10.04
CA LEU A 211 26.93 -8.34 11.03
C LEU A 211 28.24 -8.87 10.42
N ALA A 212 28.17 -9.51 9.25
CA ALA A 212 29.34 -10.03 8.55
C ALA A 212 30.32 -8.91 8.16
N ARG A 213 29.81 -7.73 7.75
CA ARG A 213 30.63 -6.57 7.41
C ARG A 213 31.20 -5.86 8.64
N ARG A 214 30.44 -5.73 9.72
CA ARG A 214 30.91 -5.14 10.99
C ARG A 214 31.89 -6.04 11.73
N GLY A 215 31.72 -7.34 11.66
CA GLY A 215 32.62 -8.30 12.31
C GLY A 215 34.06 -8.25 11.81
N ARG A 216 34.34 -7.56 10.68
CA ARG A 216 35.70 -7.25 10.24
C ARG A 216 36.38 -6.18 11.08
N ALA A 217 35.59 -5.29 11.71
CA ALA A 217 36.09 -4.17 12.51
C ALA A 217 36.09 -4.46 14.02
N SER A 218 35.49 -5.56 14.47
CA SER A 218 35.35 -5.95 15.87
C SER A 218 35.93 -7.34 16.15
N SER A 219 36.28 -7.61 17.42
CA SER A 219 36.74 -8.92 17.90
C SER A 219 35.76 -10.08 17.75
N LEU A 220 34.53 -9.81 17.30
CA LEU A 220 33.53 -10.82 16.94
C LEU A 220 33.95 -11.52 15.65
N ARG A 221 34.49 -12.74 15.77
CA ARG A 221 34.92 -13.61 14.67
C ARG A 221 33.72 -14.17 13.86
N LEU A 222 32.77 -13.32 13.46
CA LEU A 222 31.70 -13.69 12.51
C LEU A 222 32.27 -14.09 11.14
N ALA A 223 33.55 -13.82 10.91
CA ALA A 223 34.29 -14.31 9.75
C ALA A 223 34.65 -15.81 9.85
N ASP A 224 34.43 -16.45 11.00
CA ASP A 224 34.67 -17.88 11.15
C ASP A 224 33.57 -18.69 10.45
N LEU A 225 33.96 -19.60 9.57
CA LEU A 225 33.09 -20.48 8.83
C LEU A 225 32.16 -21.30 9.74
N ARG A 226 32.63 -21.69 10.95
CA ARG A 226 31.81 -22.43 11.91
C ARG A 226 30.65 -21.56 12.44
N VAL A 227 30.89 -20.30 12.70
CA VAL A 227 29.85 -19.36 13.14
C VAL A 227 28.85 -19.11 12.01
N GLN A 228 29.32 -18.91 10.78
CA GLN A 228 28.45 -18.71 9.61
C GLN A 228 27.54 -19.93 9.39
N ARG A 229 28.07 -21.14 9.43
CA ARG A 229 27.30 -22.39 9.32
C ARG A 229 26.23 -22.49 10.42
N ARG A 230 26.58 -22.15 11.65
CA ARG A 230 25.62 -22.14 12.77
C ARG A 230 24.51 -21.12 12.54
N LEU A 231 24.82 -19.93 12.07
CA LEU A 231 23.82 -18.88 11.79
C LEU A 231 22.86 -19.31 10.67
N VAL A 232 23.38 -19.93 9.59
CA VAL A 232 22.51 -20.46 8.53
C VAL A 232 21.62 -21.59 9.06
N ALA A 233 22.23 -22.56 9.78
CA ALA A 233 21.48 -23.69 10.29
C ALA A 233 20.43 -23.28 11.36
N LEU A 234 20.74 -22.32 12.20
CA LEU A 234 19.88 -21.92 13.32
C LEU A 234 18.89 -20.78 13.00
N ALA A 235 19.15 -20.00 11.97
CA ALA A 235 18.31 -18.86 11.65
C ALA A 235 17.67 -18.93 10.25
N LEU A 236 18.46 -19.07 9.19
CA LEU A 236 17.95 -18.94 7.83
C LEU A 236 17.23 -20.19 7.33
N LEU A 237 17.79 -21.39 7.54
CA LEU A 237 17.14 -22.62 7.07
C LEU A 237 15.80 -22.87 7.77
N PRO A 238 15.66 -22.73 9.10
CA PRO A 238 14.36 -22.81 9.77
C PRO A 238 13.39 -21.70 9.31
N ALA A 239 13.88 -20.48 9.07
CA ALA A 239 13.03 -19.39 8.56
C ALA A 239 12.50 -19.70 7.15
N ILE A 240 13.32 -20.23 6.26
CA ILE A 240 12.88 -20.69 4.93
C ILE A 240 11.84 -21.81 5.07
N ALA A 241 12.10 -22.81 5.93
CA ALA A 241 11.15 -23.88 6.19
C ALA A 241 9.82 -23.37 6.76
N LEU A 242 9.89 -22.41 7.70
CA LEU A 242 8.69 -21.77 8.25
C LEU A 242 7.88 -21.07 7.17
N CYS A 243 8.54 -20.34 6.24
CA CYS A 243 7.86 -19.69 5.12
C CYS A 243 7.12 -20.69 4.23
N VAL A 244 7.75 -21.84 3.95
CA VAL A 244 7.09 -22.94 3.21
C VAL A 244 5.86 -23.44 3.94
N VAL A 245 5.97 -23.65 5.26
CA VAL A 245 4.85 -24.14 6.08
C VAL A 245 3.71 -23.13 6.13
N LEU A 246 4.02 -21.83 6.24
CA LEU A 246 3.01 -20.77 6.21
C LEU A 246 2.31 -20.69 4.85
N ASP A 247 3.04 -20.74 3.75
CA ASP A 247 2.46 -20.76 2.41
C ASP A 247 1.57 -22.00 2.18
N LEU A 248 1.97 -23.18 2.71
CA LEU A 248 1.16 -24.41 2.68
C LEU A 248 -0.15 -24.26 3.48
N ARG A 249 -0.08 -23.69 4.69
CA ARG A 249 -1.25 -23.53 5.56
C ARG A 249 -2.28 -22.50 5.02
N MET A 250 -1.81 -21.53 4.28
CA MET A 250 -2.65 -20.48 3.70
C MET A 250 -3.26 -20.87 2.35
N ASP A 251 -3.14 -22.13 1.94
CA ASP A 251 -3.57 -22.66 0.63
C ASP A 251 -3.00 -21.85 -0.56
N ARG A 252 -1.82 -21.26 -0.33
CA ARG A 252 -1.10 -20.42 -1.30
C ARG A 252 0.11 -21.14 -1.88
N PHE A 253 0.17 -22.48 -1.67
CA PHE A 253 1.28 -23.28 -2.15
C PHE A 253 1.21 -23.37 -3.66
N ASP A 254 2.20 -22.75 -4.29
CA ASP A 254 2.44 -22.81 -5.72
C ASP A 254 3.88 -23.36 -5.90
N TRP A 255 4.13 -24.09 -6.97
CA TRP A 255 5.44 -24.67 -7.26
C TRP A 255 6.54 -23.59 -7.40
N LEU A 256 6.18 -22.38 -7.85
CA LEU A 256 7.12 -21.28 -8.06
C LEU A 256 7.68 -20.71 -6.74
N PRO A 257 6.89 -20.42 -5.69
CA PRO A 257 7.43 -20.14 -4.37
C PRO A 257 8.29 -21.26 -3.78
N ALA A 258 7.85 -22.52 -3.94
CA ALA A 258 8.62 -23.67 -3.46
C ALA A 258 10.01 -23.74 -4.12
N LEU A 259 10.07 -23.58 -5.45
CA LEU A 259 11.33 -23.52 -6.21
C LEU A 259 12.23 -22.38 -5.70
N ARG A 260 11.65 -21.20 -5.42
CA ARG A 260 12.40 -20.06 -4.90
C ARG A 260 13.04 -20.35 -3.54
N TYR A 261 12.29 -20.94 -2.60
CA TYR A 261 12.82 -21.31 -1.29
C TYR A 261 13.91 -22.39 -1.41
N ALA A 262 13.72 -23.36 -2.29
CA ALA A 262 14.73 -24.35 -2.59
C ALA A 262 16.01 -23.72 -3.15
N LEU A 263 15.90 -22.77 -4.09
CA LEU A 263 17.04 -22.04 -4.65
C LEU A 263 17.74 -21.18 -3.58
N MET A 264 17.02 -20.52 -2.69
CA MET A 264 17.61 -19.79 -1.57
C MET A 264 18.44 -20.73 -0.68
N ALA A 265 17.89 -21.87 -0.31
CA ALA A 265 18.59 -22.86 0.49
C ALA A 265 19.83 -23.42 -0.24
N LEU A 266 19.72 -23.75 -1.53
CA LEU A 266 20.83 -24.25 -2.35
C LEU A 266 21.95 -23.20 -2.49
N VAL A 267 21.63 -21.93 -2.73
CA VAL A 267 22.60 -20.85 -2.82
C VAL A 267 23.38 -20.70 -1.51
N LEU A 268 22.69 -20.74 -0.38
CA LEU A 268 23.31 -20.65 0.95
C LEU A 268 24.20 -21.86 1.25
N ILE A 269 23.70 -23.06 1.02
CA ILE A 269 24.44 -24.31 1.26
C ILE A 269 25.65 -24.38 0.32
N GLY A 270 25.47 -24.03 -0.96
CA GLY A 270 26.56 -24.01 -1.95
C GLY A 270 27.66 -23.03 -1.56
N ALA A 271 27.32 -21.80 -1.15
CA ALA A 271 28.30 -20.82 -0.68
C ALA A 271 29.10 -21.30 0.54
N LEU A 272 28.42 -21.93 1.51
CA LEU A 272 29.07 -22.49 2.68
C LEU A 272 30.00 -23.68 2.33
N GLN A 273 29.65 -24.49 1.35
CA GLN A 273 30.49 -25.60 0.89
C GLN A 273 31.73 -25.11 0.13
N VAL A 274 31.57 -24.13 -0.75
CA VAL A 274 32.68 -23.50 -1.50
C VAL A 274 33.68 -22.88 -0.52
N GLU A 275 33.21 -22.16 0.45
CA GLU A 275 34.06 -21.56 1.48
C GLU A 275 34.74 -22.61 2.38
N ALA A 276 34.03 -23.71 2.70
CA ALA A 276 34.56 -24.79 3.53
C ALA A 276 35.66 -25.59 2.87
N ARG A 277 35.56 -25.83 1.57
CA ARG A 277 36.53 -26.64 0.85
C ARG A 277 37.78 -25.88 0.45
N ARG A 278 37.84 -24.56 0.69
CA ARG A 278 38.88 -23.68 0.14
C ARG A 278 39.14 -23.94 -1.37
N LEU A 279 38.08 -24.41 -2.04
CA LEU A 279 38.15 -24.65 -3.45
C LEU A 279 38.40 -23.29 -4.10
N ARG A 280 39.61 -23.15 -4.71
CA ARG A 280 39.89 -22.11 -5.69
C ARG A 280 39.06 -22.40 -6.95
N MET A 281 37.77 -22.52 -6.80
CA MET A 281 36.91 -22.38 -7.95
C MET A 281 37.09 -20.93 -8.41
N PRO A 282 37.38 -20.68 -9.70
CA PRO A 282 37.21 -19.34 -10.21
C PRO A 282 35.79 -18.93 -9.78
N ALA A 283 35.70 -17.92 -8.91
CA ALA A 283 34.40 -17.40 -8.53
C ALA A 283 33.67 -17.12 -9.85
N PRO A 284 32.46 -17.67 -10.06
CA PRO A 284 31.72 -17.31 -11.27
C PRO A 284 31.77 -15.78 -11.33
N PRO A 285 32.15 -15.18 -12.45
CA PRO A 285 32.31 -13.74 -12.51
C PRO A 285 31.03 -13.15 -11.92
N ALA A 286 31.15 -12.15 -11.06
CA ALA A 286 29.99 -11.52 -10.38
C ALA A 286 28.87 -11.21 -11.38
N ALA A 287 29.26 -10.91 -12.63
CA ALA A 287 28.36 -10.79 -13.77
C ALA A 287 27.48 -12.03 -14.02
N THR A 288 28.02 -13.25 -13.90
CA THR A 288 27.24 -14.48 -14.13
C THR A 288 26.23 -14.69 -13.00
N LEU A 289 26.62 -14.43 -11.74
CA LEU A 289 25.72 -14.49 -10.60
C LEU A 289 24.62 -13.43 -10.71
N CYS A 290 25.00 -12.19 -11.03
CA CYS A 290 24.05 -11.10 -11.28
C CYS A 290 23.10 -11.40 -12.43
N ALA A 291 23.63 -11.95 -13.55
CA ALA A 291 22.80 -12.33 -14.71
C ALA A 291 21.81 -13.46 -14.35
N THR A 292 22.26 -14.47 -13.60
CA THR A 292 21.39 -15.56 -13.14
C THR A 292 20.30 -15.05 -12.19
N LEU A 293 20.65 -14.17 -11.27
CA LEU A 293 19.68 -13.55 -10.33
C LEU A 293 18.70 -12.62 -11.05
N LEU A 294 19.19 -11.84 -12.01
CA LEU A 294 18.36 -11.00 -12.85
C LEU A 294 17.39 -11.85 -13.66
N ALA A 295 17.86 -12.95 -14.27
CA ALA A 295 17.02 -13.89 -15.01
C ALA A 295 15.95 -14.53 -14.09
N LEU A 296 16.31 -14.94 -12.87
CA LEU A 296 15.36 -15.47 -11.88
C LEU A 296 14.35 -14.40 -11.44
N CYS A 297 14.79 -13.16 -11.24
CA CYS A 297 13.90 -12.04 -10.96
C CYS A 297 12.93 -11.78 -12.12
N LEU A 298 13.43 -11.76 -13.36
CA LEU A 298 12.62 -11.57 -14.57
C LEU A 298 11.61 -12.70 -14.76
N ILE A 299 12.02 -13.97 -14.57
CA ILE A 299 11.12 -15.12 -14.61
C ILE A 299 10.05 -15.00 -13.51
N THR A 300 10.43 -14.57 -12.30
CA THR A 300 9.48 -14.37 -11.20
C THR A 300 8.50 -13.24 -11.52
N VAL A 301 8.97 -12.15 -12.11
CA VAL A 301 8.12 -11.03 -12.54
C VAL A 301 7.20 -11.47 -13.66
N ALA A 302 7.72 -12.18 -14.67
CA ALA A 302 6.92 -12.70 -15.78
C ALA A 302 5.80 -13.65 -15.29
N ALA A 303 6.15 -14.60 -14.42
CA ALA A 303 5.16 -15.51 -13.83
C ALA A 303 4.13 -14.80 -12.93
N ARG A 304 4.51 -13.70 -12.26
CA ARG A 304 3.56 -12.85 -11.53
C ARG A 304 2.65 -12.04 -12.44
N LEU A 305 3.17 -11.58 -13.58
CA LEU A 305 2.36 -10.89 -14.58
C LEU A 305 1.37 -11.86 -15.21
N ASP A 306 1.80 -13.10 -15.48
CA ASP A 306 0.95 -14.17 -15.99
C ASP A 306 -0.17 -14.54 -14.98
N ALA A 307 0.19 -14.83 -13.74
CA ALA A 307 -0.78 -15.08 -12.67
C ALA A 307 -1.69 -13.87 -12.37
N ARG A 308 -1.20 -12.65 -12.58
CA ARG A 308 -2.04 -11.45 -12.55
C ARG A 308 -2.97 -11.38 -13.76
N SER A 309 -2.52 -11.75 -14.95
CA SER A 309 -3.36 -11.76 -16.15
C SER A 309 -4.50 -12.75 -16.00
N ASP A 310 -4.26 -13.95 -15.48
CA ASP A 310 -5.30 -14.95 -15.19
C ASP A 310 -6.28 -14.46 -14.12
N THR A 311 -5.74 -13.87 -13.03
CA THR A 311 -6.57 -13.28 -11.98
C THR A 311 -7.36 -12.08 -12.52
N GLN A 312 -6.77 -11.29 -13.39
CA GLN A 312 -7.39 -10.14 -14.02
C GLN A 312 -8.45 -10.60 -15.02
N ALA A 313 -8.17 -11.59 -15.89
CA ALA A 313 -9.14 -12.18 -16.80
C ALA A 313 -10.34 -12.77 -16.03
N ARG A 314 -10.08 -13.48 -14.92
CA ARG A 314 -11.13 -13.98 -14.03
C ARG A 314 -11.93 -12.85 -13.38
N ARG A 315 -11.27 -11.78 -12.93
CA ARG A 315 -11.94 -10.58 -12.40
C ARG A 315 -12.75 -9.88 -13.49
N GLU A 316 -12.23 -9.77 -14.69
CA GLU A 316 -12.93 -9.18 -15.84
C GLU A 316 -14.17 -10.01 -16.18
N THR A 317 -14.07 -11.34 -16.20
CA THR A 317 -15.23 -12.23 -16.38
C THR A 317 -16.27 -12.04 -15.27
N LEU A 318 -15.85 -11.92 -14.02
CA LEU A 318 -16.74 -11.66 -12.89
C LEU A 318 -17.36 -10.24 -12.95
N ARG A 319 -16.64 -9.26 -13.50
CA ARG A 319 -17.12 -7.89 -13.71
C ARG A 319 -17.88 -7.69 -15.02
N GLN A 320 -17.90 -8.67 -15.91
CA GLN A 320 -18.57 -8.55 -17.20
C GLN A 320 -20.03 -8.09 -17.08
N PRO A 321 -20.89 -8.65 -16.18
CA PRO A 321 -22.25 -8.18 -16.01
C PRO A 321 -22.36 -6.71 -15.62
N TYR A 322 -21.41 -6.21 -14.77
CA TYR A 322 -21.33 -4.79 -14.41
C TYR A 322 -20.92 -3.93 -15.61
N THR A 323 -19.95 -4.39 -16.39
CA THR A 323 -19.48 -3.66 -17.58
C THR A 323 -20.61 -3.54 -18.61
N GLU A 324 -21.33 -4.63 -18.87
CA GLU A 324 -22.50 -4.64 -19.77
C GLU A 324 -23.60 -3.68 -19.27
N LEU A 325 -23.88 -3.70 -17.97
CA LEU A 325 -24.85 -2.78 -17.35
C LEU A 325 -24.44 -1.31 -17.57
N VAL A 326 -23.20 -0.98 -17.29
CA VAL A 326 -22.67 0.39 -17.42
C VAL A 326 -22.68 0.87 -18.87
N GLU A 327 -22.27 0.03 -19.82
CA GLU A 327 -22.27 0.34 -21.25
C GLU A 327 -23.72 0.57 -21.77
N TRP A 328 -24.63 -0.27 -21.31
CA TRP A 328 -26.04 -0.10 -21.66
C TRP A 328 -26.60 1.21 -21.08
N ILE A 329 -26.38 1.51 -19.80
CA ILE A 329 -26.84 2.77 -19.17
C ILE A 329 -26.24 3.97 -19.88
N ARG A 330 -24.97 3.92 -20.25
CA ARG A 330 -24.28 5.02 -20.94
C ARG A 330 -24.89 5.31 -22.32
N SER A 331 -25.32 4.27 -23.06
CA SER A 331 -25.91 4.36 -24.37
C SER A 331 -27.43 4.56 -24.35
N SER A 332 -28.08 4.32 -23.21
CA SER A 332 -29.51 4.44 -23.05
C SER A 332 -29.97 5.91 -23.03
N PRO A 333 -31.20 6.20 -23.49
CA PRO A 333 -31.80 7.52 -23.39
C PRO A 333 -32.30 7.86 -21.98
N LEU A 334 -32.12 6.98 -21.01
CA LEU A 334 -32.56 7.20 -19.64
C LEU A 334 -31.81 8.37 -19.01
N GLU A 335 -32.55 9.35 -18.56
CA GLU A 335 -32.07 10.50 -17.81
C GLU A 335 -32.58 10.42 -16.38
N GLY A 336 -31.98 11.20 -15.47
CA GLY A 336 -32.39 11.24 -14.08
C GLY A 336 -31.44 10.52 -13.13
N ARG A 337 -31.88 10.32 -11.89
CA ARG A 337 -31.07 9.78 -10.80
C ARG A 337 -31.24 8.29 -10.68
N PHE A 338 -30.13 7.62 -10.39
CA PHE A 338 -30.08 6.19 -10.16
C PHE A 338 -29.94 5.88 -8.67
N LEU A 339 -30.78 4.99 -8.14
CA LEU A 339 -30.52 4.27 -6.92
C LEU A 339 -29.75 3.00 -7.27
N ILE A 340 -28.57 2.84 -6.72
CA ILE A 340 -27.66 1.71 -6.97
C ILE A 340 -27.50 0.85 -5.72
N PRO A 341 -27.08 -0.41 -5.87
CA PRO A 341 -26.63 -1.21 -4.74
C PRO A 341 -25.50 -0.47 -3.98
N LEU A 342 -25.57 -0.47 -2.66
CA LEU A 342 -24.51 0.10 -1.85
C LEU A 342 -23.35 -0.88 -1.73
N ASP A 343 -22.15 -0.40 -1.97
CA ASP A 343 -20.95 -1.16 -1.68
C ASP A 343 -20.77 -1.34 -0.17
N ASP A 344 -20.33 -2.52 0.22
CA ASP A 344 -19.87 -2.77 1.59
C ASP A 344 -18.46 -2.18 1.75
N PRO A 345 -18.22 -1.29 2.72
CA PRO A 345 -16.88 -0.77 3.01
C PRO A 345 -15.83 -1.86 3.25
N PHE A 346 -16.28 -3.04 3.69
CA PHE A 346 -15.45 -4.20 4.03
C PHE A 346 -15.53 -5.35 3.01
N GLY A 347 -16.40 -5.23 2.00
CA GLY A 347 -16.68 -6.28 1.02
C GLY A 347 -16.51 -5.86 -0.43
N SER A 348 -17.54 -6.08 -1.22
CA SER A 348 -17.54 -5.71 -2.66
C SER A 348 -17.56 -4.20 -2.84
N ARG A 349 -16.75 -3.69 -3.77
CA ARG A 349 -16.71 -2.28 -4.18
C ARG A 349 -16.98 -2.14 -5.67
N GLU A 350 -17.97 -2.84 -6.15
CA GLU A 350 -18.25 -2.91 -7.57
C GLU A 350 -18.86 -1.61 -8.10
N PHE A 351 -19.66 -0.94 -7.26
CA PHE A 351 -20.35 0.30 -7.60
C PHE A 351 -19.60 1.58 -7.20
N GLU A 352 -18.38 1.46 -6.62
CA GLU A 352 -17.59 2.60 -6.11
C GLU A 352 -17.38 3.71 -7.17
N THR A 353 -17.31 3.33 -8.44
CA THR A 353 -17.06 4.25 -9.56
C THR A 353 -18.25 4.38 -10.50
N PHE A 354 -19.41 3.84 -10.14
CA PHE A 354 -20.57 3.77 -11.04
C PHE A 354 -20.96 5.14 -11.65
N HIS A 355 -20.99 6.20 -10.85
CA HIS A 355 -21.34 7.55 -11.34
C HIS A 355 -20.35 8.06 -12.41
N LEU A 356 -19.09 7.67 -12.34
CA LEU A 356 -18.07 7.99 -13.35
C LEU A 356 -18.18 7.07 -14.56
N ASP A 357 -18.36 5.77 -14.30
CA ASP A 357 -18.41 4.74 -15.33
C ASP A 357 -19.67 4.88 -16.19
N ALA A 358 -20.84 5.02 -15.57
CA ALA A 358 -22.13 5.19 -16.24
C ALA A 358 -22.38 6.63 -16.72
N ARG A 359 -21.64 7.63 -16.20
CA ARG A 359 -21.87 9.07 -16.43
C ARG A 359 -23.29 9.49 -16.09
N ARG A 360 -23.81 8.98 -14.99
CA ARG A 360 -25.16 9.24 -14.49
C ARG A 360 -25.12 9.66 -13.03
N PRO A 361 -26.00 10.59 -12.61
CA PRO A 361 -26.11 10.98 -11.21
C PRO A 361 -26.69 9.80 -10.39
N VAL A 362 -26.07 9.52 -9.26
CA VAL A 362 -26.56 8.55 -8.28
C VAL A 362 -27.20 9.26 -7.10
N TRP A 363 -28.18 8.61 -6.47
CA TRP A 363 -28.86 9.13 -5.29
C TRP A 363 -27.92 9.21 -4.10
N VAL A 364 -27.24 8.11 -3.83
CA VAL A 364 -26.21 7.97 -2.80
C VAL A 364 -25.32 6.78 -3.11
N ASP A 365 -24.03 6.91 -2.83
CA ASP A 365 -23.07 5.81 -2.78
C ASP A 365 -22.10 5.99 -1.61
N TRP A 366 -21.37 4.93 -1.28
CA TRP A 366 -20.39 4.97 -0.19
C TRP A 366 -19.25 5.98 -0.47
N LYS A 367 -18.78 6.06 -1.71
CA LYS A 367 -17.64 6.92 -2.09
C LYS A 367 -17.96 8.41 -1.98
N GLN A 368 -19.22 8.80 -2.24
CA GLN A 368 -19.68 10.19 -2.04
C GLN A 368 -19.47 10.65 -0.60
N GLY A 369 -19.54 9.76 0.37
CA GLY A 369 -19.21 10.08 1.75
C GLY A 369 -17.82 10.69 1.92
N ALA A 370 -16.83 10.33 1.08
CA ALA A 370 -15.51 10.95 1.16
C ALA A 370 -15.54 12.48 0.93
N ALA A 371 -16.58 13.02 0.25
CA ALA A 371 -16.75 14.46 0.06
C ALA A 371 -16.98 15.22 1.38
N VAL A 372 -17.51 14.56 2.41
CA VAL A 372 -17.69 15.13 3.76
C VAL A 372 -16.36 15.64 4.35
N MET A 373 -15.24 15.02 3.97
CA MET A 373 -13.90 15.47 4.38
C MET A 373 -13.55 16.85 3.80
N TRP A 374 -14.19 17.24 2.70
CA TRP A 374 -13.99 18.55 2.02
C TRP A 374 -15.13 19.52 2.32
N ASP A 375 -16.38 19.01 2.30
CA ASP A 375 -17.59 19.76 2.61
C ASP A 375 -18.35 19.06 3.75
N PRO A 376 -18.14 19.46 5.01
CA PRO A 376 -18.82 18.88 6.16
C PRO A 376 -20.34 19.07 6.15
N SER A 377 -20.87 20.09 5.47
CA SER A 377 -22.31 20.34 5.38
C SER A 377 -23.04 19.21 4.65
N PHE A 378 -22.33 18.53 3.79
CA PHE A 378 -22.84 17.37 3.05
C PHE A 378 -23.09 16.14 3.93
N HIS A 379 -22.50 16.07 5.14
CA HIS A 379 -22.65 14.93 6.04
C HIS A 379 -24.10 14.58 6.34
N GLY A 380 -24.90 15.59 6.76
CA GLY A 380 -26.30 15.36 7.15
C GLY A 380 -27.12 14.76 6.00
N LEU A 381 -26.95 15.28 4.80
CA LEU A 381 -27.66 14.81 3.62
C LEU A 381 -27.20 13.39 3.21
N TRP A 382 -25.88 13.19 3.13
CA TRP A 382 -25.31 11.91 2.69
C TRP A 382 -25.57 10.80 3.69
N ALA A 383 -25.32 11.03 4.99
CA ALA A 383 -25.46 10.01 6.02
C ALA A 383 -26.90 9.52 6.15
N VAL A 384 -27.87 10.43 6.12
CA VAL A 384 -29.30 10.05 6.18
C VAL A 384 -29.67 9.16 4.99
N ARG A 385 -29.35 9.60 3.77
CA ARG A 385 -29.63 8.81 2.55
C ARG A 385 -28.94 7.45 2.55
N PHE A 386 -27.68 7.44 3.00
CA PHE A 386 -26.88 6.21 3.02
C PHE A 386 -27.48 5.18 4.00
N GLU A 387 -27.82 5.61 5.21
CA GLU A 387 -28.39 4.72 6.21
C GLU A 387 -29.81 4.28 5.85
N GLU A 388 -30.63 5.17 5.27
CA GLU A 388 -31.96 4.81 4.78
C GLU A 388 -31.89 3.72 3.70
N VAL A 389 -31.00 3.90 2.69
CA VAL A 389 -30.83 2.92 1.62
C VAL A 389 -30.21 1.62 2.13
N ARG A 390 -29.29 1.70 3.10
CA ARG A 390 -28.68 0.52 3.72
C ARG A 390 -29.68 -0.31 4.50
N ALA A 391 -30.67 0.32 5.09
CA ALA A 391 -31.72 -0.34 5.87
C ALA A 391 -32.81 -1.02 5.03
N LEU A 392 -32.82 -0.82 3.69
CA LEU A 392 -33.82 -1.43 2.82
C LEU A 392 -33.63 -2.95 2.73
N ALA A 393 -34.65 -3.69 3.13
CA ALA A 393 -34.56 -5.13 3.33
C ALA A 393 -34.52 -5.93 2.02
N ASP A 394 -35.17 -5.44 0.96
CA ASP A 394 -35.35 -6.15 -0.30
C ASP A 394 -35.54 -5.21 -1.50
N ASP A 395 -35.66 -5.78 -2.69
CA ASP A 395 -35.84 -5.05 -3.92
C ASP A 395 -37.19 -4.31 -4.00
N ALA A 396 -38.25 -4.84 -3.37
CA ALA A 396 -39.54 -4.17 -3.32
C ALA A 396 -39.47 -2.90 -2.48
N ALA A 397 -38.78 -2.98 -1.32
CA ALA A 397 -38.52 -1.81 -0.48
C ALA A 397 -37.69 -0.76 -1.22
N ARG A 398 -36.69 -1.15 -2.04
CA ARG A 398 -35.92 -0.24 -2.88
C ARG A 398 -36.77 0.47 -3.92
N ILE A 399 -37.72 -0.21 -4.58
CA ILE A 399 -38.64 0.40 -5.52
C ILE A 399 -39.59 1.39 -4.81
N ALA A 400 -40.12 1.00 -3.64
CA ALA A 400 -40.98 1.88 -2.84
C ALA A 400 -40.25 3.13 -2.37
N TYR A 401 -39.00 2.98 -1.90
CA TYR A 401 -38.15 4.10 -1.50
C TYR A 401 -37.85 5.03 -2.68
N ALA A 402 -37.49 4.46 -3.84
CA ALA A 402 -37.20 5.25 -5.03
C ALA A 402 -38.40 6.10 -5.45
N ARG A 403 -39.62 5.50 -5.41
CA ARG A 403 -40.86 6.23 -5.72
C ARG A 403 -41.12 7.38 -4.71
N ALA A 404 -40.94 7.12 -3.42
CA ALA A 404 -41.16 8.13 -2.37
C ALA A 404 -40.17 9.32 -2.46
N ASN A 405 -38.99 9.08 -3.03
CA ASN A 405 -37.94 10.08 -3.15
C ASN A 405 -37.75 10.67 -4.56
N ALA A 406 -38.70 10.42 -5.48
CA ALA A 406 -38.64 10.86 -6.87
C ALA A 406 -37.29 10.48 -7.55
N ILE A 407 -36.87 9.23 -7.37
CA ILE A 407 -35.71 8.62 -8.04
C ILE A 407 -36.24 7.89 -9.27
N ASP A 408 -35.60 8.15 -10.39
CA ASP A 408 -36.14 7.74 -11.70
C ASP A 408 -35.86 6.26 -12.04
N GLN A 409 -34.66 5.77 -11.61
CA GLN A 409 -34.22 4.42 -11.95
C GLN A 409 -33.61 3.74 -10.73
N VAL A 410 -33.76 2.41 -10.67
CA VAL A 410 -33.16 1.55 -9.65
C VAL A 410 -32.36 0.45 -10.32
N VAL A 411 -31.12 0.30 -9.94
CA VAL A 411 -30.27 -0.85 -10.27
C VAL A 411 -30.43 -1.88 -9.17
N LEU A 412 -30.77 -3.12 -9.53
CA LEU A 412 -30.92 -4.22 -8.60
C LEU A 412 -29.92 -5.35 -8.91
N GLU A 413 -29.48 -6.05 -7.86
CA GLU A 413 -28.70 -7.29 -7.99
C GLU A 413 -29.62 -8.51 -8.19
N SER A 414 -30.61 -8.35 -9.04
CA SER A 414 -31.58 -9.37 -9.43
C SER A 414 -31.84 -9.27 -10.93
N THR A 415 -32.29 -10.35 -11.54
CA THR A 415 -32.54 -10.42 -12.99
C THR A 415 -33.88 -9.86 -13.40
N THR A 416 -34.77 -9.58 -12.44
CA THR A 416 -36.14 -9.11 -12.69
C THR A 416 -36.52 -7.96 -11.78
N CYS A 417 -37.34 -7.06 -12.27
CA CYS A 417 -37.86 -5.95 -11.53
C CYS A 417 -39.12 -6.31 -10.74
N PRO A 418 -39.26 -5.85 -9.47
CA PRO A 418 -40.46 -6.03 -8.68
C PRO A 418 -41.71 -5.32 -9.29
N PRO A 419 -42.93 -5.73 -8.88
CA PRO A 419 -44.16 -5.03 -9.26
C PRO A 419 -44.10 -3.53 -8.91
N GLY A 420 -44.72 -2.73 -9.78
CA GLY A 420 -44.73 -1.26 -9.63
C GLY A 420 -43.54 -0.55 -10.25
N SER A 421 -42.71 -1.26 -11.02
CA SER A 421 -41.67 -0.73 -11.88
C SER A 421 -41.68 -1.44 -13.24
N SER A 422 -41.08 -0.86 -14.24
CA SER A 422 -40.87 -1.50 -15.55
C SER A 422 -39.41 -1.81 -15.76
N GLN A 423 -39.12 -3.02 -16.26
CA GLN A 423 -37.74 -3.42 -16.55
C GLN A 423 -37.29 -2.83 -17.88
N ALA A 424 -36.25 -1.99 -17.81
CA ALA A 424 -35.63 -1.39 -19.00
C ALA A 424 -34.44 -2.20 -19.51
N TYR A 425 -33.74 -2.91 -18.57
CA TYR A 425 -32.58 -3.74 -18.87
C TYR A 425 -32.52 -4.93 -17.93
N GLY A 426 -31.90 -6.00 -18.39
CA GLY A 426 -31.54 -7.15 -17.56
C GLY A 426 -30.41 -7.96 -18.18
N ASN A 427 -29.49 -8.43 -17.31
CA ASN A 427 -28.49 -9.42 -17.69
C ASN A 427 -28.42 -10.54 -16.63
N ALA A 428 -27.36 -11.35 -16.63
CA ALA A 428 -27.24 -12.50 -15.74
C ALA A 428 -27.20 -12.14 -14.24
N ARG A 429 -26.97 -10.86 -13.88
CA ARG A 429 -26.80 -10.44 -12.48
C ARG A 429 -27.59 -9.19 -12.10
N TYR A 430 -27.80 -8.28 -13.02
CA TYR A 430 -28.39 -6.98 -12.76
C TYR A 430 -29.65 -6.71 -13.58
N SER A 431 -30.56 -5.94 -13.01
CA SER A 431 -31.66 -5.32 -13.74
C SER A 431 -31.71 -3.81 -13.51
N VAL A 432 -32.19 -3.06 -14.47
CA VAL A 432 -32.54 -1.65 -14.38
C VAL A 432 -34.04 -1.49 -14.42
N CYS A 433 -34.58 -0.99 -13.33
CA CYS A 433 -36.00 -0.76 -13.15
C CYS A 433 -36.33 0.72 -13.25
N VAL A 434 -37.22 1.10 -14.13
CA VAL A 434 -37.75 2.47 -14.25
C VAL A 434 -38.96 2.58 -13.34
N ILE A 435 -38.96 3.62 -12.50
CA ILE A 435 -40.03 3.88 -11.57
C ILE A 435 -41.20 4.52 -12.34
N GLN A 436 -42.34 3.90 -12.25
CA GLN A 436 -43.58 4.47 -12.81
C GLN A 436 -44.11 5.56 -11.85
N PRO A 437 -44.50 6.72 -12.38
CA PRO A 437 -45.01 7.83 -11.61
C PRO A 437 -46.28 7.51 -10.82
#